data_12ea6de4967699c7a85e434ea2ece4fd
#
_entry.id   12ea6de4967699c7a85e434ea2ece4fd
#
_cell.length_a   1.000
_cell.length_b   1.000
_cell.length_c   1.000
_cell.angle_alpha   90.00
_cell.angle_beta   90.00
_cell.angle_gamma   90.00
#
_symmetry.space_group_name_H-M   'P 1'
#
loop_
_entity.id
_entity.type
_entity.pdbx_description
1 polymer ?
#
loop_
_entity_poly.entity_id
_entity_poly.type
_entity_poly.pdbx_seq_one_letter_code
_entity_poly.pdbx_strand_id
1 'polypeptide(L)'
;MFLSFCGKSPRNEGAAFVAPNATVQGDVILKPGSTVWYGAVLRGDDGTLTLGENSNVQDNAVLHCDVGGAVTLGKNVTIGHSALVHGCTVGDGTLIGMHATLLNHCVVGKNCIIGAGALVPEGMVIPDGSVAVGVPARVIKPVTEAQIAANLHNAAHYVEHGKVHAQELKITAD
;
A
#
# COMPACT_ATOMS: atom_id res chain seq x y z
N MET A 1 -5.19 -14.16 -5.00
CA MET A 1 -5.48 -14.71 -6.35
C MET A 1 -4.90 -13.78 -7.40
N PHE A 2 -4.11 -14.29 -8.35
CA PHE A 2 -3.61 -13.52 -9.49
C PHE A 2 -4.55 -13.69 -10.69
N LEU A 3 -4.98 -12.58 -11.28
CA LEU A 3 -5.95 -12.56 -12.38
C LEU A 3 -5.41 -11.74 -13.57
N SER A 4 -5.40 -12.34 -14.75
CA SER A 4 -5.13 -11.62 -15.99
C SER A 4 -6.39 -10.90 -16.47
N PHE A 5 -6.24 -9.69 -17.02
CA PHE A 5 -7.33 -8.92 -17.58
C PHE A 5 -6.87 -8.15 -18.83
N CYS A 6 -7.59 -8.30 -19.95
CA CYS A 6 -7.29 -7.64 -21.23
C CYS A 6 -5.81 -7.77 -21.65
N GLY A 7 -5.25 -8.97 -21.53
CA GLY A 7 -3.86 -9.24 -21.91
C GLY A 7 -2.79 -8.76 -20.92
N LYS A 8 -3.17 -8.10 -19.84
CA LYS A 8 -2.28 -7.71 -18.75
C LYS A 8 -2.34 -8.73 -17.61
N SER A 9 -1.19 -9.08 -17.05
CA SER A 9 -1.06 -10.04 -15.94
C SER A 9 -0.20 -9.45 -14.83
N PRO A 10 -0.50 -9.72 -13.56
CA PRO A 10 0.36 -9.30 -12.48
C PRO A 10 1.76 -9.89 -12.59
N ARG A 11 2.77 -9.07 -12.29
CA ARG A 11 4.18 -9.47 -12.22
C ARG A 11 4.61 -9.56 -10.76
N ASN A 12 4.90 -10.78 -10.31
CA ASN A 12 5.47 -11.02 -8.99
C ASN A 12 6.99 -11.11 -9.11
N GLU A 13 7.70 -10.06 -8.70
CA GLU A 13 9.16 -9.96 -8.77
C GLU A 13 9.84 -10.37 -7.45
N GLY A 14 9.15 -11.15 -6.60
CA GLY A 14 9.69 -11.66 -5.34
C GLY A 14 8.95 -11.14 -4.11
N ALA A 15 7.64 -10.97 -4.17
CA ALA A 15 6.82 -10.71 -2.99
C ALA A 15 7.02 -11.79 -1.92
N ALA A 16 7.15 -11.37 -0.67
CA ALA A 16 7.33 -12.29 0.45
C ALA A 16 6.04 -13.05 0.79
N PHE A 17 4.88 -12.44 0.53
CA PHE A 17 3.57 -13.07 0.77
C PHE A 17 2.47 -12.41 -0.05
N VAL A 18 1.57 -13.23 -0.58
CA VAL A 18 0.27 -12.81 -1.12
C VAL A 18 -0.79 -13.75 -0.57
N ALA A 19 -1.70 -13.22 0.24
CA ALA A 19 -2.74 -14.01 0.89
C ALA A 19 -3.63 -14.74 -0.14
N PRO A 20 -4.09 -15.96 0.14
CA PRO A 20 -4.87 -16.76 -0.82
C PRO A 20 -6.14 -16.07 -1.31
N ASN A 21 -6.78 -15.27 -0.44
CA ASN A 21 -8.01 -14.52 -0.74
C ASN A 21 -7.77 -13.06 -1.12
N ALA A 22 -6.51 -12.61 -1.26
CA ALA A 22 -6.22 -11.33 -1.86
C ALA A 22 -6.45 -11.38 -3.37
N THR A 23 -6.94 -10.30 -3.96
CA THR A 23 -7.14 -10.17 -5.41
C THR A 23 -6.06 -9.25 -5.99
N VAL A 24 -5.28 -9.77 -6.94
CA VAL A 24 -4.26 -9.00 -7.67
C VAL A 24 -4.55 -9.19 -9.15
N GLN A 25 -5.04 -8.14 -9.82
CA GLN A 25 -5.59 -8.21 -11.17
C GLN A 25 -4.93 -7.20 -12.11
N GLY A 26 -4.65 -7.61 -13.35
CA GLY A 26 -4.22 -6.72 -14.43
C GLY A 26 -2.76 -6.27 -14.31
N ASP A 27 -2.46 -5.01 -14.61
CA ASP A 27 -1.09 -4.47 -14.60
C ASP A 27 -0.63 -4.09 -13.19
N VAL A 28 -0.26 -5.09 -12.41
CA VAL A 28 0.25 -4.94 -11.05
C VAL A 28 1.66 -5.47 -10.94
N ILE A 29 2.56 -4.71 -10.32
CA ILE A 29 3.96 -5.09 -10.09
C ILE A 29 4.20 -5.20 -8.59
N LEU A 30 4.56 -6.39 -8.13
CA LEU A 30 4.95 -6.66 -6.76
C LEU A 30 6.47 -6.78 -6.68
N LYS A 31 7.14 -5.79 -6.07
CA LYS A 31 8.60 -5.78 -5.92
C LYS A 31 9.06 -6.72 -4.80
N PRO A 32 10.36 -7.08 -4.75
CA PRO A 32 10.89 -7.99 -3.75
C PRO A 32 10.53 -7.61 -2.31
N GLY A 33 10.17 -8.60 -1.51
CA GLY A 33 9.80 -8.43 -0.11
C GLY A 33 8.43 -7.80 0.14
N SER A 34 7.71 -7.34 -0.90
CA SER A 34 6.36 -6.80 -0.71
C SER A 34 5.41 -7.86 -0.17
N THR A 35 4.35 -7.44 0.54
CA THR A 35 3.31 -8.35 1.07
C THR A 35 1.92 -7.81 0.82
N VAL A 36 0.99 -8.72 0.48
CA VAL A 36 -0.43 -8.41 0.23
C VAL A 36 -1.27 -9.32 1.11
N TRP A 37 -2.06 -8.72 2.00
CA TRP A 37 -2.74 -9.41 3.08
C TRP A 37 -4.19 -9.77 2.74
N TYR A 38 -4.90 -10.38 3.69
CA TYR A 38 -6.19 -11.01 3.45
C TYR A 38 -7.26 -10.02 3.00
N GLY A 39 -8.00 -10.39 1.95
CA GLY A 39 -9.06 -9.55 1.40
C GLY A 39 -8.60 -8.28 0.69
N ALA A 40 -7.30 -8.00 0.63
CA ALA A 40 -6.80 -6.84 -0.10
C ALA A 40 -7.07 -6.97 -1.60
N VAL A 41 -7.38 -5.84 -2.27
CA VAL A 41 -7.68 -5.78 -3.70
C VAL A 41 -6.73 -4.79 -4.38
N LEU A 42 -5.93 -5.29 -5.31
CA LEU A 42 -5.06 -4.51 -6.19
C LEU A 42 -5.57 -4.69 -7.62
N ARG A 43 -6.31 -3.69 -8.12
CA ARG A 43 -6.99 -3.78 -9.42
C ARG A 43 -6.34 -2.83 -10.43
N GLY A 44 -5.49 -3.40 -11.30
CA GLY A 44 -4.71 -2.70 -12.33
C GLY A 44 -5.30 -2.89 -13.74
N ASP A 45 -6.61 -2.78 -13.91
CA ASP A 45 -7.30 -2.85 -15.20
C ASP A 45 -7.17 -1.54 -15.97
N ASP A 46 -7.33 -0.42 -15.32
CA ASP A 46 -7.32 0.92 -15.90
C ASP A 46 -5.92 1.58 -15.95
N GLY A 47 -4.99 1.14 -15.09
CA GLY A 47 -3.62 1.67 -15.03
C GLY A 47 -2.66 0.75 -14.27
N THR A 48 -1.40 1.20 -14.15
CA THR A 48 -0.34 0.42 -13.51
C THR A 48 -0.31 0.64 -12.00
N LEU A 49 -0.30 -0.44 -11.23
CA LEU A 49 -0.08 -0.41 -9.78
C LEU A 49 1.29 -0.98 -9.45
N THR A 50 2.12 -0.25 -8.71
CA THR A 50 3.44 -0.71 -8.28
C THR A 50 3.56 -0.70 -6.77
N LEU A 51 3.82 -1.87 -6.17
CA LEU A 51 4.25 -1.99 -4.79
C LEU A 51 5.77 -2.04 -4.74
N GLY A 52 6.39 -1.04 -4.12
CA GLY A 52 7.83 -0.98 -3.92
C GLY A 52 8.37 -2.07 -2.98
N GLU A 53 9.68 -2.19 -2.94
CA GLU A 53 10.38 -3.18 -2.11
C GLU A 53 9.96 -3.08 -0.64
N ASN A 54 9.71 -4.23 0.00
CA ASN A 54 9.32 -4.36 1.40
C ASN A 54 8.05 -3.59 1.81
N SER A 55 7.25 -3.13 0.85
CA SER A 55 5.99 -2.45 1.14
C SER A 55 4.88 -3.46 1.41
N ASN A 56 3.91 -3.08 2.25
CA ASN A 56 2.81 -3.96 2.61
C ASN A 56 1.45 -3.31 2.35
N VAL A 57 0.51 -4.11 1.87
CA VAL A 57 -0.90 -3.75 1.71
C VAL A 57 -1.70 -4.66 2.63
N GLN A 58 -2.21 -4.09 3.72
CA GLN A 58 -2.84 -4.83 4.81
C GLN A 58 -4.27 -5.25 4.46
N ASP A 59 -4.88 -6.00 5.38
CA ASP A 59 -6.16 -6.65 5.17
C ASP A 59 -7.25 -5.67 4.72
N ASN A 60 -8.03 -6.09 3.70
CA ASN A 60 -9.13 -5.34 3.10
C ASN A 60 -8.77 -3.96 2.52
N ALA A 61 -7.49 -3.62 2.38
CA ALA A 61 -7.10 -2.40 1.70
C ALA A 61 -7.32 -2.51 0.19
N VAL A 62 -7.63 -1.38 -0.47
CA VAL A 62 -7.93 -1.34 -1.90
C VAL A 62 -6.99 -0.36 -2.59
N LEU A 63 -6.34 -0.82 -3.66
CA LEU A 63 -5.53 -0.02 -4.58
C LEU A 63 -6.16 -0.06 -5.97
N HIS A 64 -6.44 1.12 -6.52
CA HIS A 64 -6.98 1.26 -7.87
C HIS A 64 -6.60 2.64 -8.46
N CYS A 65 -6.86 2.86 -9.73
CA CYS A 65 -6.73 4.17 -10.39
C CYS A 65 -7.71 4.28 -11.56
N ASP A 66 -7.97 5.49 -12.00
CA ASP A 66 -8.74 5.76 -13.21
C ASP A 66 -7.93 5.41 -14.48
N VAL A 67 -8.60 5.38 -15.62
CA VAL A 67 -8.02 5.07 -16.93
C VAL A 67 -6.81 5.98 -17.21
N GLY A 68 -5.67 5.34 -17.49
CA GLY A 68 -4.41 6.02 -17.73
C GLY A 68 -3.69 6.55 -16.48
N GLY A 69 -4.26 6.29 -15.29
CA GLY A 69 -3.64 6.63 -14.01
C GLY A 69 -2.64 5.58 -13.53
N ALA A 70 -2.11 5.80 -12.33
CA ALA A 70 -1.22 4.84 -11.67
C ALA A 70 -1.31 4.97 -10.15
N VAL A 71 -1.03 3.88 -9.45
CA VAL A 71 -0.66 3.90 -8.03
C VAL A 71 0.80 3.50 -7.91
N THR A 72 1.61 4.37 -7.30
CA THR A 72 3.03 4.07 -7.08
C THR A 72 3.35 4.15 -5.60
N LEU A 73 3.65 3.01 -5.00
CA LEU A 73 4.19 2.93 -3.65
C LEU A 73 5.71 2.79 -3.72
N GLY A 74 6.42 3.64 -2.99
CA GLY A 74 7.86 3.55 -2.78
C GLY A 74 8.27 2.34 -1.96
N LYS A 75 9.50 2.33 -1.46
CA LYS A 75 10.05 1.25 -0.60
C LYS A 75 9.57 1.42 0.84
N ASN A 76 9.38 0.30 1.54
CA ASN A 76 9.02 0.27 2.96
C ASN A 76 7.73 1.07 3.28
N VAL A 77 6.78 1.12 2.35
CA VAL A 77 5.49 1.78 2.54
C VAL A 77 4.53 0.82 3.23
N THR A 78 3.82 1.31 4.24
CA THR A 78 2.73 0.57 4.88
C THR A 78 1.37 1.17 4.47
N ILE A 79 0.51 0.34 3.87
CA ILE A 79 -0.91 0.66 3.64
C ILE A 79 -1.72 -0.08 4.70
N GLY A 80 -2.27 0.66 5.66
CA GLY A 80 -3.01 0.12 6.80
C GLY A 80 -4.31 -0.56 6.41
N HIS A 81 -4.83 -1.39 7.31
CA HIS A 81 -6.05 -2.15 7.11
C HIS A 81 -7.20 -1.28 6.61
N SER A 82 -7.91 -1.76 5.59
CA SER A 82 -9.08 -1.10 4.97
C SER A 82 -8.81 0.31 4.41
N ALA A 83 -7.56 0.70 4.19
CA ALA A 83 -7.27 1.96 3.52
C ALA A 83 -7.60 1.88 2.03
N LEU A 84 -8.05 3.01 1.46
CA LEU A 84 -8.28 3.17 0.03
C LEU A 84 -7.21 4.09 -0.57
N VAL A 85 -6.48 3.58 -1.56
CA VAL A 85 -5.42 4.30 -2.25
C VAL A 85 -5.76 4.35 -3.73
N HIS A 86 -6.16 5.53 -4.21
CA HIS A 86 -6.68 5.69 -5.56
C HIS A 86 -5.86 6.70 -6.36
N GLY A 87 -5.22 6.23 -7.46
CA GLY A 87 -4.56 7.06 -8.46
C GLY A 87 -3.47 8.01 -7.93
N CYS A 88 -2.66 7.59 -6.96
CA CYS A 88 -1.72 8.47 -6.26
C CYS A 88 -0.32 7.89 -6.08
N THR A 89 0.62 8.74 -5.65
CA THR A 89 2.01 8.37 -5.34
C THR A 89 2.27 8.49 -3.84
N VAL A 90 2.91 7.46 -3.26
CA VAL A 90 3.33 7.43 -1.86
C VAL A 90 4.83 7.17 -1.78
N GLY A 91 5.56 8.09 -1.17
CA GLY A 91 7.03 8.05 -1.03
C GLY A 91 7.52 7.02 -0.01
N ASP A 92 8.81 6.71 -0.08
CA ASP A 92 9.48 5.70 0.73
C ASP A 92 9.26 5.90 2.25
N GLY A 93 9.14 4.81 3.01
CA GLY A 93 9.05 4.83 4.48
C GLY A 93 7.76 5.44 5.04
N THR A 94 6.78 5.72 4.20
CA THR A 94 5.51 6.36 4.58
C THR A 94 4.51 5.33 5.10
N LEU A 95 3.78 5.73 6.14
CA LEU A 95 2.68 4.97 6.71
C LEU A 95 1.34 5.64 6.36
N ILE A 96 0.46 4.91 5.70
CA ILE A 96 -0.93 5.26 5.48
C ILE A 96 -1.75 4.53 6.54
N GLY A 97 -2.41 5.28 7.41
CA GLY A 97 -3.18 4.74 8.55
C GLY A 97 -4.40 3.95 8.11
N MET A 98 -4.90 3.11 9.02
CA MET A 98 -6.10 2.30 8.81
C MET A 98 -7.29 3.17 8.38
N HIS A 99 -8.10 2.69 7.41
CA HIS A 99 -9.27 3.41 6.88
C HIS A 99 -8.97 4.79 6.26
N ALA A 100 -7.71 5.16 6.04
CA ALA A 100 -7.41 6.39 5.33
C ALA A 100 -7.79 6.28 3.86
N THR A 101 -8.19 7.40 3.26
CA THR A 101 -8.57 7.50 1.84
C THR A 101 -7.67 8.49 1.15
N LEU A 102 -6.97 8.05 0.11
CA LEU A 102 -6.13 8.87 -0.75
C LEU A 102 -6.80 8.94 -2.14
N LEU A 103 -7.07 10.16 -2.62
CA LEU A 103 -7.74 10.38 -3.90
C LEU A 103 -6.73 10.68 -5.03
N ASN A 104 -7.24 10.68 -6.26
CA ASN A 104 -6.45 10.81 -7.49
C ASN A 104 -5.43 11.95 -7.43
N HIS A 105 -4.29 11.72 -8.05
CA HIS A 105 -3.23 12.71 -8.24
C HIS A 105 -2.64 13.27 -6.95
N CYS A 106 -3.05 12.78 -5.76
CA CYS A 106 -2.36 13.20 -4.56
C CYS A 106 -0.93 12.61 -4.51
N VAL A 107 -0.03 13.36 -3.90
CA VAL A 107 1.36 12.95 -3.70
C VAL A 107 1.67 13.02 -2.22
N VAL A 108 1.96 11.90 -1.62
CA VAL A 108 2.45 11.82 -0.24
C VAL A 108 3.96 11.62 -0.29
N GLY A 109 4.70 12.51 0.33
CA GLY A 109 6.16 12.48 0.37
C GLY A 109 6.73 11.29 1.14
N LYS A 110 8.05 11.29 1.32
CA LYS A 110 8.79 10.24 2.06
C LYS A 110 8.64 10.42 3.57
N ASN A 111 8.74 9.30 4.29
CA ASN A 111 8.72 9.29 5.76
C ASN A 111 7.52 10.05 6.37
N CYS A 112 6.37 10.01 5.70
CA CYS A 112 5.14 10.64 6.18
C CYS A 112 4.31 9.68 7.03
N ILE A 113 3.39 10.25 7.80
CA ILE A 113 2.32 9.51 8.49
C ILE A 113 1.00 10.15 8.12
N ILE A 114 0.16 9.40 7.41
CA ILE A 114 -1.25 9.74 7.21
C ILE A 114 -2.04 9.04 8.31
N GLY A 115 -2.71 9.82 9.15
CA GLY A 115 -3.45 9.28 10.29
C GLY A 115 -4.61 8.38 9.88
N ALA A 116 -5.02 7.49 10.79
CA ALA A 116 -6.17 6.62 10.55
C ALA A 116 -7.44 7.43 10.24
N GLY A 117 -8.24 6.98 9.27
CA GLY A 117 -9.47 7.64 8.83
C GLY A 117 -9.27 9.00 8.15
N ALA A 118 -8.05 9.41 7.84
CA ALA A 118 -7.82 10.68 7.15
C ALA A 118 -8.24 10.59 5.69
N LEU A 119 -8.75 11.70 5.14
CA LEU A 119 -9.07 11.87 3.72
C LEU A 119 -8.06 12.84 3.08
N VAL A 120 -7.17 12.33 2.25
CA VAL A 120 -6.26 13.14 1.42
C VAL A 120 -6.97 13.47 0.11
N PRO A 121 -7.37 14.74 -0.12
CA PRO A 121 -8.09 15.15 -1.31
C PRO A 121 -7.28 14.97 -2.60
N GLU A 122 -8.00 14.95 -3.72
CA GLU A 122 -7.42 14.92 -5.05
C GLU A 122 -6.41 16.06 -5.26
N GLY A 123 -5.26 15.70 -5.88
CA GLY A 123 -4.19 16.64 -6.19
C GLY A 123 -3.43 17.20 -4.99
N MET A 124 -3.78 16.78 -3.77
CA MET A 124 -3.09 17.28 -2.57
C MET A 124 -1.65 16.77 -2.51
N VAL A 125 -0.72 17.67 -2.18
CA VAL A 125 0.69 17.32 -1.93
C VAL A 125 0.97 17.39 -0.44
N ILE A 126 1.41 16.27 0.14
CA ILE A 126 1.92 16.18 1.52
C ILE A 126 3.45 16.16 1.43
N PRO A 127 4.15 17.18 1.98
CA PRO A 127 5.61 17.23 1.96
C PRO A 127 6.26 16.08 2.73
N ASP A 128 7.52 15.76 2.38
CA ASP A 128 8.32 14.78 3.10
C ASP A 128 8.32 15.04 4.62
N GLY A 129 8.37 13.98 5.42
CA GLY A 129 8.47 14.06 6.86
C GLY A 129 7.27 14.70 7.58
N SER A 130 6.07 14.61 7.01
CA SER A 130 4.87 15.25 7.53
C SER A 130 3.92 14.26 8.20
N VAL A 131 3.30 14.67 9.31
CA VAL A 131 2.12 14.03 9.88
C VAL A 131 0.87 14.78 9.40
N ALA A 132 -0.01 14.09 8.66
CA ALA A 132 -1.27 14.64 8.19
C ALA A 132 -2.47 13.84 8.70
N VAL A 133 -3.50 14.51 9.19
CA VAL A 133 -4.70 13.89 9.79
C VAL A 133 -5.97 14.65 9.43
N GLY A 134 -7.12 14.00 9.59
CA GLY A 134 -8.44 14.63 9.51
C GLY A 134 -9.13 14.47 8.16
N VAL A 135 -10.36 15.01 8.06
CA VAL A 135 -11.24 14.99 6.88
C VAL A 135 -11.72 16.44 6.63
N PRO A 136 -11.16 17.11 5.62
CA PRO A 136 -10.00 16.76 4.81
C PRO A 136 -8.70 16.77 5.60
N ALA A 137 -7.71 15.99 5.15
CA ALA A 137 -6.40 15.91 5.81
C ALA A 137 -5.69 17.26 5.86
N ARG A 138 -4.98 17.51 6.97
CA ARG A 138 -4.11 18.70 7.15
C ARG A 138 -2.79 18.24 7.76
N VAL A 139 -1.69 18.81 7.27
CA VAL A 139 -0.38 18.65 7.91
C VAL A 139 -0.43 19.37 9.25
N ILE A 140 -0.13 18.65 10.34
CA ILE A 140 -0.22 19.17 11.71
C ILE A 140 1.13 19.33 12.38
N LYS A 141 2.13 18.56 11.96
CA LYS A 141 3.48 18.61 12.54
C LYS A 141 4.47 17.82 11.68
N PRO A 142 5.78 18.00 11.87
CA PRO A 142 6.78 17.10 11.31
C PRO A 142 6.74 15.72 12.01
N VAL A 143 7.17 14.68 11.27
CA VAL A 143 7.44 13.34 11.81
C VAL A 143 8.73 13.38 12.62
N THR A 144 8.79 12.69 13.75
CA THR A 144 10.00 12.55 14.55
C THR A 144 10.87 11.38 14.03
N GLU A 145 12.17 11.39 14.33
CA GLU A 145 13.08 10.28 13.99
C GLU A 145 12.60 8.95 14.59
N ALA A 146 12.09 8.97 15.82
CA ALA A 146 11.53 7.78 16.45
C ALA A 146 10.31 7.23 15.70
N GLN A 147 9.45 8.08 15.13
CA GLN A 147 8.31 7.66 14.30
C GLN A 147 8.79 7.10 12.96
N ILE A 148 9.81 7.69 12.34
CA ILE A 148 10.41 7.14 11.11
C ILE A 148 10.97 5.74 11.38
N ALA A 149 11.75 5.58 12.45
CA ALA A 149 12.30 4.29 12.83
C ALA A 149 11.20 3.25 13.11
N ALA A 150 10.11 3.64 13.77
CA ALA A 150 8.96 2.77 14.04
C ALA A 150 8.25 2.34 12.74
N ASN A 151 8.06 3.24 11.77
CA ASN A 151 7.47 2.92 10.47
C ASN A 151 8.33 1.92 9.69
N LEU A 152 9.66 2.13 9.65
CA LEU A 152 10.58 1.22 8.98
C LEU A 152 10.61 -0.16 9.65
N HIS A 153 10.60 -0.19 10.98
CA HIS A 153 10.49 -1.44 11.75
C HIS A 153 9.19 -2.17 11.44
N ASN A 154 8.06 -1.44 11.38
CA ASN A 154 6.77 -2.01 11.01
C ASN A 154 6.80 -2.63 9.60
N ALA A 155 7.36 -1.94 8.61
CA ALA A 155 7.49 -2.48 7.26
C ALA A 155 8.33 -3.76 7.24
N ALA A 156 9.49 -3.77 7.93
CA ALA A 156 10.35 -4.95 8.05
C ALA A 156 9.62 -6.11 8.76
N HIS A 157 8.85 -5.83 9.81
CA HIS A 157 8.04 -6.82 10.51
C HIS A 157 7.04 -7.50 9.56
N TYR A 158 6.37 -6.75 8.68
CA TYR A 158 5.45 -7.32 7.69
C TYR A 158 6.14 -8.20 6.64
N VAL A 159 7.40 -7.91 6.29
CA VAL A 159 8.20 -8.81 5.43
C VAL A 159 8.44 -10.15 6.13
N GLU A 160 8.90 -10.14 7.39
CA GLU A 160 9.18 -11.37 8.14
C GLU A 160 7.88 -12.15 8.43
N HIS A 161 6.80 -11.48 8.85
CA HIS A 161 5.49 -12.11 9.01
C HIS A 161 4.99 -12.73 7.70
N GLY A 162 5.18 -12.04 6.57
CA GLY A 162 4.83 -12.58 5.27
C GLY A 162 5.55 -13.88 4.95
N LYS A 163 6.86 -13.97 5.23
CA LYS A 163 7.63 -15.21 5.07
C LYS A 163 7.09 -16.35 5.93
N VAL A 164 6.76 -16.05 7.20
CA VAL A 164 6.17 -17.05 8.11
C VAL A 164 4.82 -17.53 7.57
N HIS A 165 3.94 -16.60 7.15
CA HIS A 165 2.65 -16.98 6.55
C HIS A 165 2.80 -17.82 5.29
N ALA A 166 3.77 -17.47 4.42
CA ALA A 166 4.05 -18.25 3.21
C ALA A 166 4.49 -19.70 3.50
N GLN A 167 5.15 -19.93 4.64
CA GLN A 167 5.67 -21.26 5.03
C GLN A 167 4.65 -22.07 5.84
N GLU A 168 3.93 -21.42 6.76
CA GLU A 168 3.13 -22.12 7.79
C GLU A 168 1.61 -22.13 7.50
N LEU A 169 1.14 -21.29 6.57
CA LEU A 169 -0.28 -21.21 6.25
C LEU A 169 -0.78 -22.52 5.64
N LYS A 170 -1.75 -23.15 6.29
CA LYS A 170 -2.43 -24.35 5.81
C LYS A 170 -3.90 -24.04 5.60
N ILE A 171 -4.42 -24.34 4.41
CA ILE A 171 -5.87 -24.31 4.17
C ILE A 171 -6.42 -25.61 4.76
N THR A 172 -7.20 -25.47 5.84
CA THR A 172 -7.93 -26.62 6.42
C THR A 172 -9.26 -26.79 5.68
N ALA A 173 -9.55 -28.02 5.25
CA ALA A 173 -10.90 -28.35 4.79
C ALA A 173 -11.83 -28.40 6.01
N ASP A 174 -13.03 -27.83 5.88
CA ASP A 174 -14.12 -28.00 6.85
C ASP A 174 -14.63 -29.43 6.87
#